data_5d81e0e39802a2a36212b41d572f357a
#
_entry.id   5d81e0e39802a2a36212b41d572f357a
#
_cell.length_a   1.000
_cell.length_b   1.000
_cell.length_c   1.000
_cell.angle_alpha   90.00
_cell.angle_beta   90.00
_cell.angle_gamma   90.00
#
_symmetry.space_group_name_H-M   'P 1'
#
loop_
_entity.id
_entity.type
_entity.pdbx_description
1 polymer ?
#
loop_
_entity_poly.entity_id
_entity_poly.type
_entity_poly.pdbx_seq_one_letter_code
_entity_poly.pdbx_strand_id
1 'polypeptide(L)'
;MSGHFSKTMMEDWANGDKNLLSWRAKTGETAFEKTQITDQKISEQEFFDNGILLVSFVRAGVELAFDTMVAAGIKEESAYYESLHETPLIANTIARKKLFEMNRIISDTAEYGCYLFDHAAKPLLEDFMKGIKTDVIGRGQNLKEFGVDNSQLIDVNEIIRYHPVEIVGYELRASMTAMKKIV
;
A
#
# COMPACT_ATOMS: atom_id res chain seq x y z
N MET A 1 -17.09 -10.46 -13.85
CA MET A 1 -16.49 -9.09 -13.86
C MET A 1 -17.31 -8.24 -14.83
N SER A 2 -17.67 -7.01 -14.44
CA SER A 2 -18.56 -6.16 -15.26
C SER A 2 -17.91 -5.55 -16.52
N GLY A 3 -16.59 -5.66 -16.67
CA GLY A 3 -15.82 -5.02 -17.73
C GLY A 3 -15.81 -3.48 -17.65
N HIS A 4 -16.33 -2.91 -16.58
CA HIS A 4 -16.45 -1.45 -16.41
C HIS A 4 -15.10 -0.73 -16.49
N PHE A 5 -14.07 -1.25 -15.81
CA PHE A 5 -12.72 -0.69 -15.86
C PHE A 5 -12.19 -0.61 -17.29
N SER A 6 -12.18 -1.75 -18.00
CA SER A 6 -11.65 -1.81 -19.37
C SER A 6 -12.43 -0.88 -20.31
N LYS A 7 -13.75 -0.82 -20.17
CA LYS A 7 -14.58 0.08 -20.98
C LYS A 7 -14.22 1.54 -20.72
N THR A 8 -14.15 1.96 -19.47
CA THR A 8 -13.84 3.35 -19.09
C THR A 8 -12.44 3.75 -19.59
N MET A 9 -11.44 2.88 -19.43
CA MET A 9 -10.09 3.11 -19.90
C MET A 9 -10.04 3.25 -21.44
N MET A 10 -10.71 2.35 -22.17
CA MET A 10 -10.75 2.40 -23.63
C MET A 10 -11.50 3.63 -24.18
N GLU A 11 -12.55 4.05 -23.48
CA GLU A 11 -13.27 5.28 -23.82
C GLU A 11 -12.42 6.54 -23.60
N ASP A 12 -11.66 6.61 -22.50
CA ASP A 12 -10.75 7.73 -22.26
C ASP A 12 -9.62 7.75 -23.27
N TRP A 13 -9.04 6.60 -23.58
CA TRP A 13 -8.02 6.45 -24.61
C TRP A 13 -8.52 6.90 -26.00
N ALA A 14 -9.71 6.48 -26.39
CA ALA A 14 -10.32 6.91 -27.65
C ALA A 14 -10.60 8.43 -27.69
N ASN A 15 -10.71 9.09 -26.53
CA ASN A 15 -10.92 10.52 -26.39
C ASN A 15 -9.63 11.33 -26.10
N GLY A 16 -8.46 10.73 -26.28
CA GLY A 16 -7.15 11.37 -26.12
C GLY A 16 -6.69 11.48 -24.68
N ASP A 17 -7.01 10.48 -23.85
CA ASP A 17 -6.54 10.32 -22.46
C ASP A 17 -6.85 11.51 -21.55
N LYS A 18 -7.97 12.19 -21.76
CA LYS A 18 -8.30 13.44 -21.05
C LYS A 18 -8.35 13.27 -19.54
N ASN A 19 -8.93 12.17 -19.06
CA ASN A 19 -9.00 11.90 -17.64
C ASN A 19 -7.62 11.57 -17.09
N LEU A 20 -6.90 10.66 -17.74
CA LEU A 20 -5.54 10.26 -17.37
C LEU A 20 -4.61 11.48 -17.27
N LEU A 21 -4.59 12.33 -18.29
CA LEU A 21 -3.75 13.53 -18.32
C LEU A 21 -4.14 14.53 -17.22
N SER A 22 -5.44 14.68 -16.95
CA SER A 22 -5.93 15.53 -15.86
C SER A 22 -5.49 15.02 -14.48
N TRP A 23 -5.60 13.72 -14.23
CA TRP A 23 -5.17 13.13 -12.97
C TRP A 23 -3.65 13.20 -12.78
N ARG A 24 -2.90 12.93 -13.83
CA ARG A 24 -1.43 13.06 -13.85
C ARG A 24 -0.99 14.49 -13.49
N ALA A 25 -1.62 15.50 -14.10
CA ALA A 25 -1.35 16.90 -13.76
C ALA A 25 -1.66 17.22 -12.29
N LYS A 26 -2.81 16.77 -11.78
CA LYS A 26 -3.18 16.97 -10.36
C LYS A 26 -2.19 16.31 -9.40
N THR A 27 -1.72 15.10 -9.71
CA THR A 27 -0.72 14.40 -8.89
C THR A 27 0.56 15.21 -8.79
N GLY A 28 1.07 15.75 -9.90
CA GLY A 28 2.27 16.60 -9.91
C GLY A 28 2.15 17.88 -9.08
N GLU A 29 0.92 18.34 -8.83
CA GLU A 29 0.66 19.56 -8.04
C GLU A 29 0.48 19.30 -6.54
N THR A 30 0.51 18.03 -6.10
CA THR A 30 0.33 17.70 -4.68
C THR A 30 1.51 18.18 -3.82
N ALA A 31 1.24 18.46 -2.54
CA ALA A 31 2.28 18.82 -1.59
C ALA A 31 3.37 17.74 -1.48
N PHE A 32 2.97 16.46 -1.57
CA PHE A 32 3.91 15.32 -1.56
C PHE A 32 4.92 15.41 -2.71
N GLU A 33 4.47 15.66 -3.93
CA GLU A 33 5.37 15.78 -5.10
C GLU A 33 6.27 17.02 -5.02
N LYS A 34 5.75 18.13 -4.48
CA LYS A 34 6.49 19.39 -4.33
C LYS A 34 7.42 19.41 -3.12
N THR A 35 7.27 18.48 -2.17
CA THR A 35 8.14 18.40 -0.99
C THR A 35 9.58 18.14 -1.41
N GLN A 36 10.49 19.00 -0.95
CA GLN A 36 11.92 18.85 -1.17
C GLN A 36 12.54 17.99 -0.07
N ILE A 37 13.64 17.33 -0.40
CA ILE A 37 14.48 16.66 0.59
C ILE A 37 15.07 17.73 1.50
N THR A 38 14.95 17.52 2.80
CA THR A 38 15.56 18.40 3.82
C THR A 38 16.82 17.75 4.38
N ASP A 39 17.82 18.57 4.65
CA ASP A 39 19.03 18.16 5.39
C ASP A 39 18.79 18.11 6.91
N GLN A 40 17.58 18.40 7.35
CA GLN A 40 17.23 18.36 8.77
C GLN A 40 17.37 16.93 9.29
N LYS A 41 18.19 16.75 10.31
CA LYS A 41 18.34 15.47 11.00
C LYS A 41 17.08 15.21 11.83
N ILE A 42 16.37 14.17 11.46
CA ILE A 42 15.20 13.65 12.21
C ILE A 42 15.72 12.53 13.11
N SER A 43 15.26 12.49 14.37
CA SER A 43 15.66 11.43 15.30
C SER A 43 15.04 10.09 14.91
N GLU A 44 15.69 8.98 15.28
CA GLU A 44 15.13 7.64 15.08
C GLU A 44 13.76 7.49 15.76
N GLN A 45 13.60 8.07 16.95
CA GLN A 45 12.33 8.06 17.68
C GLN A 45 11.23 8.78 16.90
N GLU A 46 11.54 9.90 16.26
CA GLU A 46 10.56 10.64 15.46
C GLU A 46 10.12 9.84 14.22
N PHE A 47 11.04 9.12 13.57
CA PHE A 47 10.69 8.19 12.50
C PHE A 47 9.76 7.08 13.01
N PHE A 48 10.07 6.51 14.17
CA PHE A 48 9.28 5.47 14.79
C PHE A 48 7.87 5.94 15.12
N ASP A 49 7.76 7.10 15.77
CA ASP A 49 6.49 7.68 16.20
C ASP A 49 5.55 8.02 15.02
N ASN A 50 6.11 8.37 13.87
CA ASN A 50 5.32 8.77 12.70
C ASN A 50 5.14 7.64 11.66
N GLY A 51 5.88 6.53 11.78
CA GLY A 51 5.86 5.43 10.81
C GLY A 51 4.68 4.48 10.93
N ILE A 52 4.04 4.38 12.08
CA ILE A 52 3.01 3.38 12.39
C ILE A 52 1.82 3.45 11.42
N LEU A 53 1.40 4.64 11.04
CA LEU A 53 0.26 4.84 10.15
C LEU A 53 0.52 4.21 8.78
N LEU A 54 1.70 4.44 8.20
CA LEU A 54 2.09 3.85 6.92
C LEU A 54 2.12 2.33 6.99
N VAL A 55 2.75 1.77 8.03
CA VAL A 55 2.84 0.31 8.23
C VAL A 55 1.45 -0.31 8.32
N SER A 56 0.55 0.31 9.09
CA SER A 56 -0.83 -0.17 9.24
C SER A 56 -1.60 -0.15 7.92
N PHE A 57 -1.45 0.92 7.12
CA PHE A 57 -2.07 1.00 5.80
C PHE A 57 -1.54 -0.05 4.83
N VAL A 58 -0.23 -0.22 4.77
CA VAL A 58 0.40 -1.22 3.88
C VAL A 58 -0.08 -2.61 4.26
N ARG A 59 -0.07 -2.96 5.55
CA ARG A 59 -0.53 -4.27 6.01
C ARG A 59 -2.00 -4.51 5.65
N ALA A 60 -2.89 -3.60 6.05
CA ALA A 60 -4.32 -3.73 5.78
C ALA A 60 -4.61 -3.74 4.27
N GLY A 61 -3.93 -2.92 3.48
CA GLY A 61 -4.08 -2.85 2.04
C GLY A 61 -3.67 -4.15 1.34
N VAL A 62 -2.55 -4.74 1.75
CA VAL A 62 -2.06 -6.02 1.20
C VAL A 62 -3.03 -7.16 1.51
N GLU A 63 -3.47 -7.29 2.75
CA GLU A 63 -4.40 -8.32 3.19
C GLU A 63 -5.75 -8.20 2.43
N LEU A 64 -6.32 -7.00 2.42
CA LEU A 64 -7.59 -6.76 1.73
C LEU A 64 -7.49 -6.96 0.21
N ALA A 65 -6.39 -6.57 -0.42
CA ALA A 65 -6.17 -6.80 -1.84
C ALA A 65 -6.11 -8.30 -2.16
N PHE A 66 -5.37 -9.07 -1.37
CA PHE A 66 -5.29 -10.52 -1.50
C PHE A 66 -6.68 -11.16 -1.38
N ASP A 67 -7.41 -10.89 -0.29
CA ASP A 67 -8.72 -11.46 -0.05
C ASP A 67 -9.74 -11.12 -1.15
N THR A 68 -9.70 -9.88 -1.62
CA THR A 68 -10.58 -9.41 -2.70
C THR A 68 -10.31 -10.16 -4.01
N MET A 69 -9.04 -10.39 -4.34
CA MET A 69 -8.67 -11.15 -5.54
C MET A 69 -9.07 -12.62 -5.43
N VAL A 70 -8.82 -13.25 -4.29
CA VAL A 70 -9.22 -14.64 -4.04
C VAL A 70 -10.73 -14.80 -4.09
N ALA A 71 -11.48 -13.90 -3.45
CA ALA A 71 -12.94 -13.88 -3.51
C ALA A 71 -13.49 -13.67 -4.94
N ALA A 72 -12.73 -13.00 -5.81
CA ALA A 72 -13.04 -12.85 -7.23
C ALA A 72 -12.65 -14.08 -8.09
N GLY A 73 -12.12 -15.15 -7.48
CA GLY A 73 -11.74 -16.40 -8.13
C GLY A 73 -10.31 -16.42 -8.70
N ILE A 74 -9.47 -15.46 -8.33
CA ILE A 74 -8.03 -15.49 -8.65
C ILE A 74 -7.35 -16.51 -7.73
N LYS A 75 -6.43 -17.30 -8.28
CA LYS A 75 -5.66 -18.27 -7.50
C LYS A 75 -4.81 -17.57 -6.45
N GLU A 76 -4.68 -18.19 -5.28
CA GLU A 76 -3.95 -17.62 -4.13
C GLU A 76 -2.51 -17.26 -4.47
N GLU A 77 -1.80 -18.08 -5.26
CA GLU A 77 -0.43 -17.80 -5.68
C GLU A 77 -0.35 -16.51 -6.52
N SER A 78 -1.29 -16.31 -7.45
CA SER A 78 -1.35 -15.09 -8.26
C SER A 78 -1.74 -13.88 -7.41
N ALA A 79 -2.71 -14.03 -6.53
CA ALA A 79 -3.11 -12.98 -5.60
C ALA A 79 -1.96 -12.56 -4.67
N TYR A 80 -1.15 -13.52 -4.23
CA TYR A 80 0.05 -13.25 -3.43
C TYR A 80 1.09 -12.40 -4.20
N TYR A 81 1.38 -12.75 -5.45
CA TYR A 81 2.32 -11.98 -6.26
C TYR A 81 1.84 -10.55 -6.45
N GLU A 82 0.59 -10.36 -6.81
CA GLU A 82 0.00 -9.05 -7.11
C GLU A 82 -0.24 -8.18 -5.86
N SER A 83 -0.35 -8.77 -4.67
CA SER A 83 -0.58 -8.01 -3.44
C SER A 83 0.70 -7.80 -2.64
N LEU A 84 1.35 -8.86 -2.19
CA LEU A 84 2.46 -8.78 -1.25
C LEU A 84 3.83 -8.74 -1.93
N HIS A 85 4.04 -9.60 -2.93
CA HIS A 85 5.37 -9.75 -3.53
C HIS A 85 5.82 -8.50 -4.29
N GLU A 86 4.91 -7.79 -4.95
CA GLU A 86 5.22 -6.55 -5.67
C GLU A 86 5.38 -5.32 -4.78
N THR A 87 4.91 -5.38 -3.53
CA THR A 87 4.97 -4.25 -2.59
C THR A 87 6.37 -3.64 -2.47
N PRO A 88 7.48 -4.40 -2.31
CA PRO A 88 8.82 -3.82 -2.22
C PRO A 88 9.24 -3.06 -3.47
N LEU A 89 8.85 -3.52 -4.66
CA LEU A 89 9.15 -2.85 -5.93
C LEU A 89 8.47 -1.47 -6.00
N ILE A 90 7.17 -1.44 -5.72
CA ILE A 90 6.37 -0.22 -5.72
C ILE A 90 6.86 0.74 -4.64
N ALA A 91 7.06 0.27 -3.40
CA ALA A 91 7.55 1.08 -2.28
C ALA A 91 8.93 1.69 -2.57
N ASN A 92 9.85 0.90 -3.12
CA ASN A 92 11.18 1.39 -3.51
C ASN A 92 11.11 2.43 -4.63
N THR A 93 10.21 2.25 -5.58
CA THR A 93 10.01 3.21 -6.68
C THR A 93 9.42 4.52 -6.15
N ILE A 94 8.41 4.47 -5.28
CA ILE A 94 7.84 5.65 -4.62
C ILE A 94 8.92 6.39 -3.80
N ALA A 95 9.71 5.67 -3.02
CA ALA A 95 10.76 6.26 -2.18
C ALA A 95 11.82 7.01 -3.00
N ARG A 96 12.15 6.54 -4.19
CA ARG A 96 13.18 7.13 -5.06
C ARG A 96 12.64 8.15 -6.05
N LYS A 97 11.41 7.98 -6.52
CA LYS A 97 10.84 8.70 -7.67
C LYS A 97 9.54 9.43 -7.35
N LYS A 98 9.00 9.26 -6.15
CA LYS A 98 7.69 9.72 -5.71
C LYS A 98 6.54 9.11 -6.54
N LEU A 99 5.32 9.59 -6.32
CA LEU A 99 4.10 8.99 -6.89
C LEU A 99 3.95 9.26 -8.39
N PHE A 100 4.27 10.47 -8.82
CA PHE A 100 4.14 10.87 -10.22
C PHE A 100 4.98 9.99 -11.16
N GLU A 101 6.28 9.87 -10.86
CA GLU A 101 7.19 9.04 -11.67
C GLU A 101 6.94 7.55 -11.48
N MET A 102 6.55 7.11 -10.29
CA MET A 102 6.17 5.72 -10.07
C MET A 102 5.03 5.31 -11.00
N ASN A 103 3.96 6.07 -11.05
CA ASN A 103 2.83 5.79 -11.92
C ASN A 103 3.23 5.72 -13.41
N ARG A 104 4.14 6.58 -13.85
CA ARG A 104 4.62 6.57 -15.24
C ARG A 104 5.54 5.39 -15.58
N ILE A 105 6.20 4.81 -14.58
CA ILE A 105 7.15 3.70 -14.77
C ILE A 105 6.43 2.35 -14.87
N ILE A 106 5.33 2.17 -14.13
CA ILE A 106 4.67 0.87 -14.02
C ILE A 106 4.09 0.42 -15.38
N SER A 107 3.03 0.99 -15.82
CA SER A 107 2.44 0.84 -17.17
C SER A 107 1.25 1.77 -17.31
N ASP A 108 0.86 2.12 -18.52
CA ASP A 108 -0.31 2.99 -18.76
C ASP A 108 -1.59 2.40 -18.17
N THR A 109 -1.78 1.08 -18.27
CA THR A 109 -2.94 0.38 -17.69
C THR A 109 -2.93 0.45 -16.16
N ALA A 110 -1.79 0.19 -15.55
CA ALA A 110 -1.64 0.24 -14.10
C ALA A 110 -1.76 1.69 -13.58
N GLU A 111 -1.17 2.65 -14.27
CA GLU A 111 -1.32 4.09 -13.96
C GLU A 111 -2.80 4.50 -13.97
N TYR A 112 -3.52 4.14 -15.03
CA TYR A 112 -4.93 4.43 -15.14
C TYR A 112 -5.75 3.80 -14.00
N GLY A 113 -5.44 2.55 -13.66
CA GLY A 113 -6.05 1.84 -12.52
C GLY A 113 -5.79 2.52 -11.18
N CYS A 114 -4.54 2.97 -10.96
CA CYS A 114 -4.18 3.72 -9.75
C CYS A 114 -5.01 5.00 -9.60
N TYR A 115 -5.17 5.77 -10.66
CA TYR A 115 -5.96 7.00 -10.60
C TYR A 115 -7.46 6.75 -10.40
N LEU A 116 -8.02 5.72 -11.03
CA LEU A 116 -9.41 5.34 -10.79
C LEU A 116 -9.63 4.92 -9.34
N PHE A 117 -8.73 4.11 -8.80
CA PHE A 117 -8.80 3.67 -7.42
C PHE A 117 -8.63 4.86 -6.44
N ASP A 118 -7.64 5.72 -6.67
CA ASP A 118 -7.42 6.92 -5.85
C ASP A 118 -8.67 7.80 -5.84
N HIS A 119 -9.27 8.05 -6.99
CA HIS A 119 -10.47 8.86 -7.11
C HIS A 119 -11.66 8.29 -6.32
N ALA A 120 -11.81 6.97 -6.30
CA ALA A 120 -12.89 6.30 -5.58
C ALA A 120 -12.61 6.15 -4.07
N ALA A 121 -11.36 5.81 -3.71
CA ALA A 121 -10.98 5.44 -2.35
C ALA A 121 -10.58 6.65 -1.50
N LYS A 122 -9.96 7.67 -2.08
CA LYS A 122 -9.44 8.81 -1.33
C LYS A 122 -10.47 9.53 -0.47
N PRO A 123 -11.70 9.83 -0.93
CA PRO A 123 -12.71 10.44 -0.07
C PRO A 123 -13.08 9.59 1.15
N LEU A 124 -13.10 8.25 1.00
CA LEU A 124 -13.37 7.31 2.09
C LEU A 124 -12.22 7.29 3.09
N LEU A 125 -10.98 7.29 2.61
CA LEU A 125 -9.78 7.36 3.44
C LEU A 125 -9.65 8.71 4.16
N GLU A 126 -9.98 9.81 3.50
CA GLU A 126 -10.01 11.14 4.11
C GLU A 126 -11.02 11.21 5.26
N ASP A 127 -12.18 10.58 5.10
CA ASP A 127 -13.18 10.50 6.17
C ASP A 127 -12.71 9.63 7.34
N PHE A 128 -12.13 8.48 7.05
CA PHE A 128 -11.49 7.64 8.06
C PHE A 128 -10.40 8.40 8.83
N MET A 129 -9.54 9.14 8.13
CA MET A 129 -8.44 9.91 8.73
C MET A 129 -8.91 11.00 9.69
N LYS A 130 -10.09 11.59 9.48
CA LYS A 130 -10.68 12.58 10.42
C LYS A 130 -10.94 11.99 11.80
N GLY A 131 -11.16 10.68 11.90
CA GLY A 131 -11.33 9.95 13.15
C GLY A 131 -10.03 9.65 13.89
N ILE A 132 -8.87 9.76 13.22
CA ILE A 132 -7.57 9.48 13.81
C ILE A 132 -7.11 10.71 14.60
N LYS A 133 -7.04 10.54 15.91
CA LYS A 133 -6.54 11.59 16.81
C LYS A 133 -5.01 11.50 16.89
N THR A 134 -4.38 12.65 17.13
CA THR A 134 -2.92 12.76 17.23
C THR A 134 -2.32 11.94 18.39
N ASP A 135 -3.12 11.61 19.40
CA ASP A 135 -2.72 10.73 20.51
C ASP A 135 -2.68 9.23 20.12
N VAL A 136 -3.31 8.87 19.01
CA VAL A 136 -3.25 7.50 18.46
C VAL A 136 -2.00 7.29 17.59
N ILE A 137 -1.37 8.39 17.12
CA ILE A 137 -0.17 8.33 16.27
C ILE A 137 1.07 8.44 17.18
N GLY A 138 1.47 7.32 17.78
CA GLY A 138 2.81 7.10 18.33
C GLY A 138 3.26 7.91 19.54
N ARG A 139 2.53 8.92 19.98
CA ARG A 139 2.93 9.74 21.14
C ARG A 139 2.34 9.21 22.44
N GLY A 140 3.22 8.93 23.40
CA GLY A 140 2.82 8.65 24.78
C GLY A 140 2.45 7.21 25.07
N GLN A 141 2.79 6.27 24.20
CA GLN A 141 2.66 4.85 24.55
C GLN A 141 3.65 4.50 25.66
N ASN A 142 3.14 4.10 26.80
CA ASN A 142 3.95 3.59 27.87
C ASN A 142 4.34 2.14 27.57
N LEU A 143 5.47 1.94 26.92
CA LEU A 143 6.00 0.63 26.56
C LEU A 143 6.16 -0.34 27.77
N LYS A 144 6.11 0.16 29.01
CA LYS A 144 6.14 -0.67 30.21
C LYS A 144 4.80 -1.35 30.52
N GLU A 145 3.69 -0.78 30.04
CA GLU A 145 2.35 -1.35 30.23
C GLU A 145 1.92 -2.26 29.07
N PHE A 146 2.50 -2.06 27.89
CA PHE A 146 2.13 -2.75 26.63
C PHE A 146 3.32 -3.47 26.00
N GLY A 147 4.10 -4.17 26.82
CA GLY A 147 5.22 -4.97 26.29
C GLY A 147 4.76 -6.06 25.31
N VAL A 148 5.70 -6.56 24.51
CA VAL A 148 5.49 -7.60 23.51
C VAL A 148 4.96 -8.93 24.03
N ASP A 149 4.94 -9.12 25.36
CA ASP A 149 4.43 -10.34 26.04
C ASP A 149 2.94 -10.26 26.37
N ASN A 150 2.20 -9.30 25.82
CA ASN A 150 0.77 -9.21 25.98
C ASN A 150 0.08 -10.40 25.28
N SER A 151 -0.71 -11.18 26.01
CA SER A 151 -1.39 -12.38 25.46
C SER A 151 -2.29 -12.05 24.28
N GLN A 152 -2.99 -10.91 24.32
CA GLN A 152 -3.83 -10.48 23.19
C GLN A 152 -3.01 -10.19 21.92
N LEU A 153 -1.80 -9.65 22.06
CA LEU A 153 -0.90 -9.42 20.92
C LEU A 153 -0.39 -10.75 20.35
N ILE A 154 -0.13 -11.73 21.21
CA ILE A 154 0.25 -13.08 20.78
C ILE A 154 -0.90 -13.72 20.00
N ASP A 155 -2.13 -13.64 20.50
CA ASP A 155 -3.31 -14.19 19.81
C ASP A 155 -3.53 -13.54 18.43
N VAL A 156 -3.40 -12.23 18.35
CA VAL A 156 -3.51 -11.51 17.06
C VAL A 156 -2.41 -11.93 16.08
N ASN A 157 -1.17 -12.09 16.55
CA ASN A 157 -0.07 -12.55 15.69
C ASN A 157 -0.26 -14.00 15.20
N GLU A 158 -0.87 -14.86 16.01
CA GLU A 158 -1.21 -16.22 15.56
C GLU A 158 -2.31 -16.20 14.49
N ILE A 159 -3.32 -15.33 14.62
CA ILE A 159 -4.35 -15.15 13.58
C ILE A 159 -3.69 -14.71 12.25
N ILE A 160 -2.76 -13.74 12.32
CA ILE A 160 -2.02 -13.28 11.14
C ILE A 160 -1.22 -14.42 10.52
N ARG A 161 -0.53 -15.23 11.33
CA ARG A 161 0.30 -16.34 10.86
C ARG A 161 -0.49 -17.39 10.07
N TYR A 162 -1.76 -17.60 10.40
CA TYR A 162 -2.63 -18.55 9.73
C TYR A 162 -3.49 -17.92 8.63
N HIS A 163 -3.29 -16.65 8.32
CA HIS A 163 -3.94 -16.02 7.17
C HIS A 163 -3.48 -16.67 5.87
N PRO A 164 -4.35 -16.92 4.88
CA PRO A 164 -3.97 -17.56 3.61
C PRO A 164 -2.81 -16.88 2.90
N VAL A 165 -2.72 -15.54 2.92
CA VAL A 165 -1.60 -14.81 2.31
C VAL A 165 -0.24 -15.18 2.94
N GLU A 166 -0.21 -15.44 4.25
CA GLU A 166 1.03 -15.85 4.93
C GLU A 166 1.40 -17.30 4.60
N ILE A 167 0.42 -18.20 4.55
CA ILE A 167 0.63 -19.62 4.22
C ILE A 167 1.17 -19.75 2.80
N VAL A 168 0.46 -19.21 1.82
CA VAL A 168 0.87 -19.22 0.41
C VAL A 168 2.21 -18.51 0.23
N GLY A 169 2.38 -17.36 0.88
CA GLY A 169 3.63 -16.61 0.84
C GLY A 169 4.81 -17.40 1.41
N TYR A 170 4.62 -18.18 2.48
CA TYR A 170 5.66 -19.03 3.03
C TYR A 170 6.11 -20.10 2.01
N GLU A 171 5.17 -20.80 1.39
CA GLU A 171 5.45 -21.84 0.39
C GLU A 171 6.16 -21.28 -0.85
N LEU A 172 5.67 -20.14 -1.38
CA LEU A 172 6.27 -19.49 -2.53
C LEU A 172 7.68 -18.97 -2.22
N ARG A 173 7.88 -18.29 -1.09
CA ARG A 173 9.20 -17.80 -0.68
C ARG A 173 10.21 -18.93 -0.45
N ALA A 174 9.77 -20.10 0.02
CA ALA A 174 10.64 -21.26 0.18
C ALA A 174 11.21 -21.76 -1.15
N SER A 175 10.49 -21.57 -2.26
CA SER A 175 10.92 -21.94 -3.62
C SER A 175 11.73 -20.84 -4.33
N MET A 176 11.75 -19.62 -3.83
CA MET A 176 12.48 -18.49 -4.42
C MET A 176 13.97 -18.51 -4.04
N THR A 177 14.78 -19.17 -4.84
CA THR A 177 16.22 -19.36 -4.56
C THR A 177 17.06 -18.07 -4.62
N ALA A 178 16.59 -17.06 -5.37
CA ALA A 178 17.27 -15.77 -5.52
C ALA A 178 16.97 -14.77 -4.39
N MET A 179 15.98 -15.06 -3.55
CA MET A 179 15.59 -14.17 -2.46
C MET A 179 16.54 -14.33 -1.27
N LYS A 180 17.19 -13.20 -0.86
CA LYS A 180 18.02 -13.22 0.33
C LYS A 180 17.15 -13.42 1.57
N LYS A 181 17.53 -14.38 2.41
CA LYS A 181 16.88 -14.56 3.72
C LYS A 181 17.20 -13.34 4.60
N ILE A 182 16.16 -12.73 5.12
CA ILE A 182 16.28 -11.72 6.18
C ILE A 182 16.39 -12.50 7.49
N VAL A 183 17.50 -12.31 8.20
CA VAL A 183 17.77 -12.96 9.49
C VAL A 183 17.33 -12.04 10.60
#